data_90da124ecef3c41d082e761a0a269daa
#
_entry.id   90da124ecef3c41d082e761a0a269daa
#
_cell.length_a   1.000
_cell.length_b   1.000
_cell.length_c   1.000
_cell.angle_alpha   90.00
_cell.angle_beta   90.00
_cell.angle_gamma   90.00
#
_symmetry.space_group_name_H-M   'P 1'
#
loop_
_entity.id
_entity.type
_entity.pdbx_description
1 polymer ?
#
loop_
_entity_poly.entity_id
_entity_poly.type
_entity_poly.pdbx_seq_one_letter_code
_entity_poly.pdbx_strand_id
1 'polypeptide(L)'
;MEERYIRNLGALTEQECAQLRTKTVFVAGCGGLGGYLIEMLLRLGVGAIRAADGDVFEASNLNRQLLSSPRNLGRSKAEAAQDRAAEVNPDVRFTAIPAFLTEGNAAELIQGCDAVLDALDSIPARRILARACAEAGIPLIHGAICSWTAQAAVIMPGDDLIDRIYPEGASPSSKASLSFTPPFCAALQTALCTRLLVGRPLEAGRFYIADLLDPEIARIF
;
A
#
# COMPACT_ATOMS: atom_id res chain seq x y z
N MET A 1 -16.67 10.93 -18.45
CA MET A 1 -15.55 10.14 -17.85
C MET A 1 -14.47 9.95 -18.90
N GLU A 2 -13.20 9.97 -18.50
CA GLU A 2 -12.09 9.75 -19.41
C GLU A 2 -12.04 8.29 -19.89
N GLU A 3 -11.63 8.07 -21.16
CA GLU A 3 -11.63 6.75 -21.79
C GLU A 3 -10.80 5.72 -21.01
N ARG A 4 -9.68 6.14 -20.39
CA ARG A 4 -8.80 5.26 -19.57
C ARG A 4 -9.50 4.56 -18.41
N TYR A 5 -10.61 5.14 -17.90
CA TYR A 5 -11.37 4.60 -16.77
C TYR A 5 -12.68 3.89 -17.16
N ILE A 6 -12.98 3.79 -18.45
CA ILE A 6 -14.27 3.24 -18.92
C ILE A 6 -14.49 1.78 -18.45
N ARG A 7 -13.40 1.04 -18.28
CA ARG A 7 -13.45 -0.35 -17.80
C ARG A 7 -13.62 -0.48 -16.28
N ASN A 8 -13.55 0.61 -15.53
CA ASN A 8 -13.93 0.62 -14.13
C ASN A 8 -15.47 0.60 -13.96
N LEU A 9 -16.20 1.08 -14.97
CA LEU A 9 -17.66 1.10 -14.95
C LEU A 9 -18.25 -0.30 -14.97
N GLY A 10 -19.31 -0.47 -14.17
CA GLY A 10 -19.92 -1.79 -13.91
C GLY A 10 -19.37 -2.42 -12.62
N ALA A 11 -18.06 -2.27 -12.33
CA ALA A 11 -17.49 -2.61 -11.03
C ALA A 11 -17.61 -1.43 -10.05
N LEU A 12 -17.39 -0.20 -10.52
CA LEU A 12 -17.64 1.05 -9.83
C LEU A 12 -18.72 1.85 -10.58
N THR A 13 -19.47 2.68 -9.84
CA THR A 13 -20.36 3.68 -10.43
C THR A 13 -19.58 4.90 -10.91
N GLU A 14 -20.17 5.74 -11.75
CA GLU A 14 -19.56 7.01 -12.16
C GLU A 14 -19.28 7.94 -10.96
N GLN A 15 -20.18 7.92 -9.97
CA GLN A 15 -20.04 8.70 -8.75
C GLN A 15 -18.84 8.22 -7.92
N GLU A 16 -18.66 6.89 -7.77
CA GLU A 16 -17.51 6.31 -7.07
C GLU A 16 -16.18 6.62 -7.79
N CYS A 17 -16.17 6.55 -9.13
CA CYS A 17 -15.01 6.95 -9.90
C CYS A 17 -14.69 8.45 -9.72
N ALA A 18 -15.70 9.32 -9.70
CA ALA A 18 -15.52 10.74 -9.41
C ALA A 18 -15.01 10.98 -7.98
N GLN A 19 -15.52 10.22 -7.00
CA GLN A 19 -15.08 10.28 -5.61
C GLN A 19 -13.61 9.89 -5.47
N LEU A 20 -13.14 8.81 -6.12
CA LEU A 20 -11.73 8.40 -6.10
C LEU A 20 -10.79 9.52 -6.57
N ARG A 21 -11.18 10.30 -7.57
CA ARG A 21 -10.38 11.43 -8.09
C ARG A 21 -10.20 12.58 -7.09
N THR A 22 -11.03 12.65 -6.06
CA THR A 22 -10.88 13.64 -4.99
C THR A 22 -10.01 13.18 -3.85
N LYS A 23 -9.65 11.89 -3.82
CA LYS A 23 -8.96 11.26 -2.71
C LYS A 23 -7.44 11.40 -2.80
N THR A 24 -6.83 11.52 -1.63
CA THR A 24 -5.39 11.52 -1.43
C THR A 24 -4.99 10.32 -0.58
N VAL A 25 -4.02 9.53 -1.04
CA VAL A 25 -3.50 8.38 -0.29
C VAL A 25 -2.00 8.51 -0.07
N PHE A 26 -1.53 7.93 1.03
CA PHE A 26 -0.10 7.78 1.31
C PHE A 26 0.29 6.31 1.21
N VAL A 27 1.39 6.01 0.53
CA VAL A 27 1.99 4.67 0.44
C VAL A 27 3.32 4.69 1.17
N ALA A 28 3.43 3.91 2.24
CA ALA A 28 4.64 3.78 3.03
C ALA A 28 5.50 2.64 2.47
N GLY A 29 6.53 2.98 1.69
CA GLY A 29 7.41 2.06 0.97
C GLY A 29 7.08 1.95 -0.53
N CYS A 30 8.12 1.93 -1.38
CA CYS A 30 8.03 1.77 -2.83
C CYS A 30 8.72 0.48 -3.31
N GLY A 31 8.87 -0.49 -2.42
CA GLY A 31 9.51 -1.79 -2.69
C GLY A 31 8.60 -2.80 -3.38
N GLY A 32 8.69 -4.07 -2.94
CA GLY A 32 7.93 -5.19 -3.53
C GLY A 32 6.43 -4.97 -3.49
N LEU A 33 5.89 -4.58 -2.35
CA LEU A 33 4.47 -4.35 -2.17
C LEU A 33 4.04 -2.97 -2.71
N GLY A 34 4.78 -1.92 -2.31
CA GLY A 34 4.44 -0.54 -2.62
C GLY A 34 4.43 -0.21 -4.11
N GLY A 35 5.34 -0.77 -4.89
CA GLY A 35 5.36 -0.58 -6.35
C GLY A 35 4.07 -1.05 -7.02
N TYR A 36 3.52 -2.19 -6.61
CA TYR A 36 2.23 -2.68 -7.13
C TYR A 36 1.05 -1.88 -6.61
N LEU A 37 1.07 -1.43 -5.35
CA LEU A 37 0.03 -0.54 -4.80
C LEU A 37 -0.04 0.76 -5.60
N ILE A 38 1.10 1.40 -5.84
CA ILE A 38 1.19 2.63 -6.63
C ILE A 38 0.63 2.41 -8.04
N GLU A 39 1.07 1.37 -8.73
CA GLU A 39 0.60 1.02 -10.07
C GLU A 39 -0.93 0.86 -10.13
N MET A 40 -1.50 0.11 -9.19
CA MET A 40 -2.95 -0.14 -9.15
C MET A 40 -3.74 1.12 -8.83
N LEU A 41 -3.30 1.94 -7.87
CA LEU A 41 -3.94 3.20 -7.49
C LEU A 41 -3.91 4.23 -8.62
N LEU A 42 -2.79 4.31 -9.38
CA LEU A 42 -2.68 5.14 -10.58
C LEU A 42 -3.71 4.72 -11.64
N ARG A 43 -3.84 3.42 -11.90
CA ARG A 43 -4.79 2.88 -12.90
C ARG A 43 -6.25 3.03 -12.47
N LEU A 44 -6.54 3.00 -11.17
CA LEU A 44 -7.88 3.29 -10.64
C LEU A 44 -8.25 4.77 -10.73
N GLY A 45 -7.26 5.67 -10.83
CA GLY A 45 -7.49 7.10 -10.93
C GLY A 45 -7.76 7.75 -9.57
N VAL A 46 -7.02 7.36 -8.53
CA VAL A 46 -6.99 8.08 -7.25
C VAL A 46 -6.38 9.46 -7.49
N GLY A 47 -6.97 10.52 -6.94
CA GLY A 47 -6.64 11.90 -7.29
C GLY A 47 -5.22 12.33 -6.93
N ALA A 48 -4.69 11.84 -5.80
CA ALA A 48 -3.32 12.11 -5.39
C ALA A 48 -2.70 10.93 -4.64
N ILE A 49 -1.43 10.68 -4.91
CA ILE A 49 -0.63 9.66 -4.24
C ILE A 49 0.65 10.31 -3.71
N ARG A 50 0.92 10.15 -2.44
CA ARG A 50 2.21 10.48 -1.82
C ARG A 50 2.87 9.16 -1.46
N ALA A 51 4.15 8.97 -1.80
CA ALA A 51 4.87 7.74 -1.51
C ALA A 51 6.25 8.02 -0.94
N ALA A 52 6.59 7.38 0.18
CA ALA A 52 7.86 7.54 0.85
C ALA A 52 8.67 6.24 0.84
N ASP A 53 9.93 6.35 0.46
CA ASP A 53 10.92 5.26 0.55
C ASP A 53 12.33 5.87 0.56
N GLY A 54 13.13 5.53 1.56
CA GLY A 54 14.50 6.02 1.70
C GLY A 54 15.55 5.18 0.98
N ASP A 55 15.16 4.04 0.40
CA ASP A 55 16.08 3.09 -0.22
C ASP A 55 16.35 3.38 -1.70
N VAL A 56 17.40 2.71 -2.20
CA VAL A 56 17.71 2.57 -3.62
C VAL A 56 17.47 1.13 -4.08
N PHE A 57 17.34 0.94 -5.40
CA PHE A 57 17.23 -0.41 -5.95
C PHE A 57 18.55 -1.16 -5.91
N GLU A 58 18.46 -2.43 -5.48
CA GLU A 58 19.54 -3.41 -5.47
C GLU A 58 19.23 -4.61 -6.35
N ALA A 59 20.25 -5.38 -6.73
CA ALA A 59 20.07 -6.59 -7.55
C ALA A 59 19.12 -7.62 -6.91
N SER A 60 19.14 -7.70 -5.57
CA SER A 60 18.25 -8.56 -4.78
C SER A 60 16.76 -8.18 -4.88
N ASN A 61 16.44 -7.00 -5.43
CA ASN A 61 15.07 -6.52 -5.59
C ASN A 61 14.42 -6.96 -6.90
N LEU A 62 15.23 -7.31 -7.90
CA LEU A 62 14.80 -7.59 -9.28
C LEU A 62 13.80 -8.74 -9.40
N ASN A 63 13.81 -9.67 -8.45
CA ASN A 63 12.92 -10.82 -8.48
C ASN A 63 11.44 -10.49 -8.19
N ARG A 64 11.14 -9.33 -7.52
CA ARG A 64 9.79 -9.08 -7.00
C ARG A 64 9.34 -7.61 -6.97
N GLN A 65 10.23 -6.65 -7.15
CA GLN A 65 9.88 -5.22 -7.10
C GLN A 65 9.55 -4.72 -8.51
N LEU A 66 8.28 -4.40 -8.75
CA LEU A 66 7.75 -3.98 -10.06
C LEU A 66 8.55 -2.84 -10.72
N LEU A 67 8.96 -1.87 -9.90
CA LEU A 67 9.64 -0.67 -10.37
C LEU A 67 11.14 -0.88 -10.61
N SER A 68 11.70 -2.05 -10.23
CA SER A 68 13.11 -2.35 -10.39
C SER A 68 13.43 -2.92 -11.79
N SER A 69 14.58 -2.58 -12.29
CA SER A 69 15.16 -3.16 -13.50
C SER A 69 16.70 -3.11 -13.43
N PRO A 70 17.43 -3.86 -14.27
CA PRO A 70 18.89 -3.71 -14.33
C PRO A 70 19.36 -2.29 -14.68
N ARG A 71 18.48 -1.47 -15.27
CA ARG A 71 18.82 -0.10 -15.72
C ARG A 71 18.76 0.95 -14.62
N ASN A 72 18.05 0.66 -13.52
CA ASN A 72 17.84 1.62 -12.43
C ASN A 72 18.40 1.16 -11.09
N LEU A 73 19.32 0.20 -11.07
CA LEU A 73 20.05 -0.17 -9.86
C LEU A 73 20.81 1.05 -9.30
N GLY A 74 20.74 1.24 -7.99
CA GLY A 74 21.29 2.40 -7.30
C GLY A 74 20.42 3.66 -7.35
N ARG A 75 19.31 3.66 -8.07
CA ARG A 75 18.36 4.78 -8.12
C ARG A 75 17.38 4.74 -6.95
N SER A 76 16.96 5.91 -6.45
CA SER A 76 15.92 6.04 -5.43
C SER A 76 14.62 5.35 -5.86
N LYS A 77 14.05 4.53 -4.98
CA LYS A 77 12.78 3.84 -5.21
C LYS A 77 11.62 4.82 -5.33
N ALA A 78 11.60 5.85 -4.49
CA ALA A 78 10.56 6.89 -4.52
C ALA A 78 10.59 7.70 -5.82
N GLU A 79 11.78 8.11 -6.30
CA GLU A 79 11.91 8.83 -7.57
C GLU A 79 11.52 7.98 -8.78
N ALA A 80 11.88 6.70 -8.78
CA ALA A 80 11.47 5.78 -9.84
C ALA A 80 9.94 5.56 -9.84
N ALA A 81 9.31 5.59 -8.67
CA ALA A 81 7.85 5.55 -8.56
C ALA A 81 7.21 6.81 -9.17
N GLN A 82 7.82 7.99 -9.03
CA GLN A 82 7.33 9.22 -9.64
C GLN A 82 7.40 9.18 -11.17
N ASP A 83 8.52 8.70 -11.73
CA ASP A 83 8.63 8.54 -13.18
C ASP A 83 7.57 7.56 -13.70
N ARG A 84 7.41 6.43 -12.99
CA ARG A 84 6.39 5.45 -13.35
C ARG A 84 4.98 6.04 -13.28
N ALA A 85 4.70 6.89 -12.30
CA ALA A 85 3.41 7.56 -12.19
C ALA A 85 3.13 8.47 -13.40
N ALA A 86 4.13 9.23 -13.84
CA ALA A 86 4.01 10.10 -15.02
C ALA A 86 3.77 9.28 -16.32
N GLU A 87 4.37 8.09 -16.43
CA GLU A 87 4.16 7.20 -17.58
C GLU A 87 2.77 6.56 -17.59
N VAL A 88 2.29 6.12 -16.43
CA VAL A 88 1.02 5.36 -16.30
C VAL A 88 -0.17 6.29 -16.32
N ASN A 89 -0.13 7.35 -15.52
CA ASN A 89 -1.25 8.26 -15.36
C ASN A 89 -0.81 9.66 -14.92
N PRO A 90 -0.49 10.55 -15.86
CA PRO A 90 -0.03 11.90 -15.56
C PRO A 90 -1.09 12.80 -14.91
N ASP A 91 -2.37 12.41 -14.93
CA ASP A 91 -3.45 13.18 -14.31
C ASP A 91 -3.53 12.96 -12.78
N VAL A 92 -2.90 11.91 -12.27
CA VAL A 92 -2.77 11.67 -10.83
C VAL A 92 -1.61 12.52 -10.28
N ARG A 93 -1.90 13.34 -9.28
CA ARG A 93 -0.85 14.10 -8.59
C ARG A 93 0.02 13.13 -7.77
N PHE A 94 1.23 12.89 -8.20
CA PHE A 94 2.17 12.04 -7.49
C PHE A 94 3.24 12.88 -6.79
N THR A 95 3.56 12.54 -5.54
CA THR A 95 4.65 13.15 -4.78
C THR A 95 5.58 12.07 -4.23
N ALA A 96 6.78 11.99 -4.78
CA ALA A 96 7.84 11.14 -4.27
C ALA A 96 8.51 11.78 -3.06
N ILE A 97 8.74 11.01 -2.01
CA ILE A 97 9.43 11.44 -0.79
C ILE A 97 10.59 10.46 -0.55
N PRO A 98 11.83 10.83 -0.95
CA PRO A 98 13.01 9.97 -0.79
C PRO A 98 13.51 10.02 0.67
N ALA A 99 12.72 9.49 1.59
CA ALA A 99 13.00 9.47 3.01
C ALA A 99 12.44 8.21 3.67
N PHE A 100 13.14 7.74 4.70
CA PHE A 100 12.61 6.70 5.60
C PHE A 100 11.53 7.28 6.51
N LEU A 101 10.52 6.47 6.77
CA LEU A 101 9.50 6.77 7.78
C LEU A 101 10.12 6.62 9.17
N THR A 102 9.94 7.64 9.99
CA THR A 102 10.44 7.73 11.38
C THR A 102 9.35 8.29 12.30
N GLU A 103 9.51 8.18 13.62
CA GLU A 103 8.61 8.85 14.57
C GLU A 103 8.56 10.38 14.36
N GLY A 104 9.68 10.99 13.94
CA GLY A 104 9.78 12.43 13.76
C GLY A 104 9.08 12.99 12.51
N ASN A 105 8.78 12.15 11.50
CA ASN A 105 8.18 12.62 10.25
C ASN A 105 6.85 11.94 9.90
N ALA A 106 6.46 10.86 10.57
CA ALA A 106 5.30 10.07 10.21
C ALA A 106 4.01 10.90 10.15
N ALA A 107 3.76 11.77 11.14
CA ALA A 107 2.58 12.62 11.19
C ALA A 107 2.52 13.61 10.00
N GLU A 108 3.65 14.23 9.63
CA GLU A 108 3.74 15.15 8.49
C GLU A 108 3.49 14.40 7.17
N LEU A 109 4.08 13.21 7.01
CA LEU A 109 3.96 12.41 5.79
C LEU A 109 2.52 12.04 5.47
N ILE A 110 1.70 11.72 6.47
CA ILE A 110 0.31 11.28 6.28
C ILE A 110 -0.71 12.41 6.36
N GLN A 111 -0.31 13.62 6.74
CA GLN A 111 -1.23 14.73 6.96
C GLN A 111 -2.11 15.01 5.74
N GLY A 112 -3.44 15.06 5.95
CA GLY A 112 -4.42 15.35 4.91
C GLY A 112 -4.67 14.20 3.92
N CYS A 113 -4.20 12.99 4.20
CA CYS A 113 -4.55 11.81 3.43
C CYS A 113 -5.89 11.22 3.88
N ASP A 114 -6.64 10.67 2.94
CA ASP A 114 -7.90 9.95 3.21
C ASP A 114 -7.66 8.50 3.68
N ALA A 115 -6.53 7.93 3.31
CA ALA A 115 -6.08 6.60 3.73
C ALA A 115 -4.56 6.46 3.61
N VAL A 116 -4.00 5.56 4.40
CA VAL A 116 -2.58 5.18 4.38
C VAL A 116 -2.45 3.71 4.03
N LEU A 117 -1.54 3.36 3.13
CA LEU A 117 -1.25 1.97 2.75
C LEU A 117 0.14 1.58 3.28
N ASP A 118 0.17 0.53 4.09
CA ASP A 118 1.39 -0.04 4.66
C ASP A 118 2.04 -1.02 3.69
N ALA A 119 3.21 -0.66 3.17
CA ALA A 119 4.08 -1.50 2.35
C ALA A 119 5.49 -1.64 2.97
N LEU A 120 5.59 -1.44 4.28
CA LEU A 120 6.84 -1.52 5.04
C LEU A 120 7.26 -2.99 5.27
N ASP A 121 8.54 -3.20 5.49
CA ASP A 121 9.14 -4.52 5.73
C ASP A 121 9.55 -4.79 7.18
N SER A 122 9.40 -3.79 8.06
CA SER A 122 9.79 -3.92 9.47
C SER A 122 8.64 -3.66 10.43
N ILE A 123 8.52 -4.47 11.46
CA ILE A 123 7.49 -4.35 12.51
C ILE A 123 7.60 -3.00 13.26
N PRO A 124 8.80 -2.52 13.65
CA PRO A 124 8.92 -1.20 14.28
C PRO A 124 8.35 -0.06 13.42
N ALA A 125 8.69 -0.01 12.13
CA ALA A 125 8.17 1.01 11.23
C ALA A 125 6.65 0.93 11.06
N ARG A 126 6.07 -0.28 11.00
CA ARG A 126 4.61 -0.51 10.98
C ARG A 126 3.91 0.06 12.20
N ARG A 127 4.49 -0.14 13.40
CA ARG A 127 3.94 0.39 14.66
C ARG A 127 4.00 1.92 14.70
N ILE A 128 5.10 2.53 14.20
CA ILE A 128 5.21 3.99 14.07
C ILE A 128 4.10 4.51 13.15
N LEU A 129 3.93 3.90 11.98
CA LEU A 129 2.90 4.28 11.00
C LEU A 129 1.50 4.14 11.58
N ALA A 130 1.20 3.01 12.24
CA ALA A 130 -0.11 2.75 12.83
C ALA A 130 -0.45 3.76 13.93
N ARG A 131 0.51 4.10 14.80
CA ARG A 131 0.35 5.12 15.83
C ARG A 131 0.05 6.50 15.22
N ALA A 132 0.84 6.91 14.23
CA ALA A 132 0.62 8.18 13.53
C ALA A 132 -0.78 8.23 12.86
N CYS A 133 -1.20 7.15 12.25
CA CYS A 133 -2.55 7.03 11.65
C CYS A 133 -3.66 7.13 12.72
N ALA A 134 -3.50 6.46 13.85
CA ALA A 134 -4.47 6.51 14.95
C ALA A 134 -4.60 7.93 15.53
N GLU A 135 -3.47 8.61 15.78
CA GLU A 135 -3.41 9.98 16.28
C GLU A 135 -4.01 11.00 15.31
N ALA A 136 -3.79 10.80 13.99
CA ALA A 136 -4.32 11.66 12.95
C ALA A 136 -5.79 11.36 12.57
N GLY A 137 -6.38 10.29 13.08
CA GLY A 137 -7.72 9.87 12.71
C GLY A 137 -7.83 9.33 11.28
N ILE A 138 -6.73 8.79 10.71
CA ILE A 138 -6.65 8.32 9.32
C ILE A 138 -6.62 6.78 9.31
N PRO A 139 -7.47 6.10 8.50
CA PRO A 139 -7.45 4.65 8.39
C PRO A 139 -6.17 4.13 7.73
N LEU A 140 -5.67 2.99 8.23
CA LEU A 140 -4.49 2.29 7.74
C LEU A 140 -4.92 1.00 7.03
N ILE A 141 -4.47 0.82 5.79
CA ILE A 141 -4.62 -0.43 5.05
C ILE A 141 -3.31 -1.21 5.20
N HIS A 142 -3.27 -2.07 6.19
CA HIS A 142 -2.11 -2.92 6.46
C HIS A 142 -1.95 -3.99 5.39
N GLY A 143 -0.69 -4.28 5.02
CA GLY A 143 -0.32 -5.42 4.21
C GLY A 143 1.06 -5.95 4.57
N ALA A 144 1.22 -7.26 4.53
CA ALA A 144 2.53 -7.90 4.69
C ALA A 144 2.59 -9.22 3.93
N ILE A 145 3.79 -9.63 3.61
CA ILE A 145 4.08 -10.87 2.88
C ILE A 145 5.21 -11.64 3.55
N CYS A 146 5.14 -12.95 3.46
CA CYS A 146 6.20 -13.84 3.89
C CYS A 146 6.15 -15.10 3.03
N SER A 147 7.17 -15.33 2.20
CA SER A 147 7.25 -16.52 1.33
C SER A 147 5.97 -16.65 0.46
N TRP A 148 5.14 -17.66 0.73
CA TRP A 148 3.89 -17.93 0.02
C TRP A 148 2.67 -17.22 0.62
N THR A 149 2.83 -16.58 1.78
CA THR A 149 1.71 -16.01 2.53
C THR A 149 1.61 -14.51 2.33
N ALA A 150 0.40 -14.04 2.09
CA ALA A 150 0.02 -12.64 2.07
C ALA A 150 -1.00 -12.36 3.17
N GLN A 151 -0.92 -11.19 3.78
CA GLN A 151 -1.90 -10.74 4.77
C GLN A 151 -2.29 -9.29 4.53
N ALA A 152 -3.56 -8.96 4.83
CA ALA A 152 -4.06 -7.60 4.74
C ALA A 152 -5.16 -7.34 5.76
N ALA A 153 -5.29 -6.08 6.18
CA ALA A 153 -6.34 -5.62 7.08
C ALA A 153 -6.68 -4.14 6.85
N VAL A 154 -7.89 -3.75 7.24
CA VAL A 154 -8.26 -2.34 7.42
C VAL A 154 -8.27 -2.05 8.91
N ILE A 155 -7.43 -1.14 9.34
CA ILE A 155 -7.24 -0.72 10.72
C ILE A 155 -7.81 0.69 10.85
N MET A 156 -8.91 0.83 11.59
CA MET A 156 -9.50 2.13 11.83
C MET A 156 -8.82 2.81 13.02
N PRO A 157 -8.86 4.14 13.10
CA PRO A 157 -8.35 4.86 14.27
C PRO A 157 -8.96 4.35 15.56
N GLY A 158 -8.11 4.00 16.54
CA GLY A 158 -8.53 3.40 17.81
C GLY A 158 -8.61 1.87 17.82
N ASP A 159 -8.35 1.19 16.71
CA ASP A 159 -8.28 -0.27 16.62
C ASP A 159 -6.89 -0.77 17.10
N ASP A 160 -6.85 -1.85 17.88
CA ASP A 160 -5.65 -2.48 18.42
C ASP A 160 -5.07 -3.58 17.50
N LEU A 161 -5.62 -3.72 16.30
CA LEU A 161 -5.35 -4.85 15.41
C LEU A 161 -3.87 -5.02 15.09
N ILE A 162 -3.10 -3.92 14.95
CA ILE A 162 -1.67 -4.02 14.66
C ILE A 162 -0.90 -4.70 15.80
N ASP A 163 -1.27 -4.45 17.05
CA ASP A 163 -0.66 -5.07 18.23
C ASP A 163 -1.08 -6.54 18.38
N ARG A 164 -2.28 -6.88 17.95
CA ARG A 164 -2.76 -8.27 17.89
C ARG A 164 -2.06 -9.07 16.79
N ILE A 165 -1.80 -8.48 15.61
CA ILE A 165 -1.05 -9.11 14.52
C ILE A 165 0.43 -9.26 14.89
N TYR A 166 1.00 -8.27 15.56
CA TYR A 166 2.40 -8.23 15.96
C TYR A 166 2.50 -8.02 17.48
N PRO A 167 2.30 -9.05 18.30
CA PRO A 167 2.47 -8.92 19.75
C PRO A 167 3.91 -8.52 20.13
N GLU A 168 4.12 -8.14 21.39
CA GLU A 168 5.45 -7.81 21.89
C GLU A 168 6.44 -8.96 21.65
N GLY A 169 7.64 -8.65 21.14
CA GLY A 169 8.65 -9.64 20.77
C GLY A 169 8.43 -10.33 19.42
N ALA A 170 7.37 -9.98 18.68
CA ALA A 170 7.16 -10.51 17.34
C ALA A 170 8.34 -10.15 16.42
N SER A 171 8.79 -11.13 15.65
CA SER A 171 9.82 -10.97 14.62
C SER A 171 9.37 -11.60 13.32
N PRO A 172 9.82 -11.11 12.14
CA PRO A 172 9.51 -11.75 10.88
C PRO A 172 10.05 -13.17 10.85
N SER A 173 9.23 -14.12 10.42
CA SER A 173 9.62 -15.53 10.30
C SER A 173 10.61 -15.78 9.15
N SER A 174 10.56 -14.95 8.10
CA SER A 174 11.43 -15.04 6.93
C SER A 174 11.43 -13.72 6.15
N LYS A 175 12.53 -13.46 5.43
CA LYS A 175 12.62 -12.40 4.41
C LYS A 175 12.40 -12.94 2.98
N ALA A 176 12.12 -14.23 2.83
CA ALA A 176 11.84 -14.82 1.54
C ALA A 176 10.59 -14.20 0.91
N SER A 177 10.67 -13.88 -0.37
CA SER A 177 9.55 -13.30 -1.12
C SER A 177 9.62 -13.77 -2.56
N LEU A 178 8.48 -14.23 -3.06
CA LEU A 178 8.29 -14.67 -4.44
C LEU A 178 7.66 -13.55 -5.26
N SER A 179 7.85 -13.57 -6.58
CA SER A 179 7.40 -12.48 -7.46
C SER A 179 5.88 -12.26 -7.48
N PHE A 180 5.10 -13.27 -7.18
CA PHE A 180 3.63 -13.24 -7.22
C PHE A 180 2.98 -12.90 -5.88
N THR A 181 3.67 -13.09 -4.74
CA THR A 181 3.10 -12.79 -3.42
C THR A 181 2.86 -11.28 -3.19
N PRO A 182 3.82 -10.38 -3.54
CA PRO A 182 3.58 -8.94 -3.43
C PRO A 182 2.41 -8.42 -4.26
N PRO A 183 2.28 -8.72 -5.57
CA PRO A 183 1.12 -8.24 -6.34
C PRO A 183 -0.21 -8.78 -5.84
N PHE A 184 -0.26 -10.01 -5.35
CA PHE A 184 -1.47 -10.57 -4.74
C PHE A 184 -1.88 -9.77 -3.48
N CYS A 185 -0.95 -9.54 -2.56
CA CYS A 185 -1.18 -8.73 -1.37
C CYS A 185 -1.60 -7.30 -1.72
N ALA A 186 -0.90 -6.67 -2.66
CA ALA A 186 -1.22 -5.32 -3.13
C ALA A 186 -2.61 -5.24 -3.75
N ALA A 187 -3.04 -6.25 -4.51
CA ALA A 187 -4.39 -6.31 -5.07
C ALA A 187 -5.46 -6.35 -3.98
N LEU A 188 -5.24 -7.16 -2.93
CA LEU A 188 -6.15 -7.22 -1.78
C LEU A 188 -6.18 -5.89 -1.02
N GLN A 189 -5.03 -5.30 -0.71
CA GLN A 189 -4.96 -3.98 -0.07
C GLN A 189 -5.65 -2.89 -0.92
N THR A 190 -5.40 -2.89 -2.23
CA THR A 190 -6.00 -1.91 -3.15
C THR A 190 -7.52 -2.06 -3.20
N ALA A 191 -8.04 -3.30 -3.21
CA ALA A 191 -9.47 -3.56 -3.16
C ALA A 191 -10.11 -3.05 -1.85
N LEU A 192 -9.47 -3.31 -0.70
CA LEU A 192 -9.92 -2.81 0.61
C LEU A 192 -9.88 -1.27 0.67
N CYS A 193 -8.78 -0.67 0.20
CA CYS A 193 -8.62 0.78 0.12
C CYS A 193 -9.69 1.42 -0.78
N THR A 194 -9.93 0.85 -1.95
CA THR A 194 -10.95 1.35 -2.88
C THR A 194 -12.33 1.34 -2.23
N ARG A 195 -12.73 0.22 -1.60
CA ARG A 195 -14.01 0.12 -0.87
C ARG A 195 -14.13 1.19 0.21
N LEU A 196 -13.07 1.41 0.99
CA LEU A 196 -13.01 2.44 2.01
C LEU A 196 -13.24 3.84 1.41
N LEU A 197 -12.46 4.18 0.37
CA LEU A 197 -12.46 5.51 -0.24
C LEU A 197 -13.78 5.88 -0.92
N VAL A 198 -14.52 4.88 -1.44
CA VAL A 198 -15.83 5.11 -2.07
C VAL A 198 -17.00 4.88 -1.12
N GLY A 199 -16.75 4.62 0.16
CA GLY A 199 -17.79 4.46 1.19
C GLY A 199 -18.59 3.16 1.09
N ARG A 200 -18.08 2.13 0.41
CA ARG A 200 -18.72 0.80 0.43
C ARG A 200 -18.54 0.13 1.79
N PRO A 201 -19.50 -0.69 2.24
CA PRO A 201 -19.42 -1.35 3.53
C PRO A 201 -18.10 -2.12 3.69
N LEU A 202 -17.38 -1.82 4.75
CA LEU A 202 -16.19 -2.52 5.18
C LEU A 202 -16.38 -2.94 6.64
N GLU A 203 -15.97 -4.15 6.95
CA GLU A 203 -15.88 -4.59 8.33
C GLU A 203 -14.47 -4.27 8.82
N ALA A 204 -14.36 -3.23 9.64
CA ALA A 204 -13.11 -2.88 10.31
C ALA A 204 -12.66 -3.99 11.28
N GLY A 205 -11.37 -4.04 11.57
CA GLY A 205 -10.80 -5.05 12.46
C GLY A 205 -10.72 -6.46 11.86
N ARG A 206 -11.06 -6.64 10.59
CA ARG A 206 -10.88 -7.92 9.89
C ARG A 206 -9.46 -8.10 9.38
N PHE A 207 -8.91 -9.24 9.71
CA PHE A 207 -7.59 -9.68 9.26
C PHE A 207 -7.73 -10.85 8.28
N TYR A 208 -7.20 -10.68 7.08
CA TYR A 208 -7.18 -11.66 6.02
C TYR A 208 -5.79 -12.26 5.89
N ILE A 209 -5.72 -13.58 5.80
CA ILE A 209 -4.49 -14.32 5.44
C ILE A 209 -4.80 -15.14 4.19
N ALA A 210 -3.90 -15.07 3.22
CA ALA A 210 -3.92 -15.92 2.05
C ALA A 210 -2.68 -16.80 2.03
N ASP A 211 -2.86 -18.09 1.93
CA ASP A 211 -1.82 -19.05 1.59
C ASP A 211 -1.87 -19.33 0.09
N LEU A 212 -0.76 -19.09 -0.61
CA LEU A 212 -0.66 -19.32 -2.05
C LEU A 212 0.04 -20.65 -2.39
N LEU A 213 0.58 -21.34 -1.41
CA LEU A 213 1.14 -22.69 -1.58
C LEU A 213 -0.01 -23.70 -1.68
N ASP A 214 -0.98 -23.60 -0.78
CA ASP A 214 -2.24 -24.32 -0.83
C ASP A 214 -3.36 -23.26 -0.90
N PRO A 215 -3.81 -22.90 -2.13
CA PRO A 215 -4.55 -21.66 -2.33
C PRO A 215 -5.81 -21.56 -1.50
N GLU A 216 -5.72 -20.88 -0.37
CA GLU A 216 -6.80 -20.56 0.54
C GLU A 216 -6.74 -19.10 0.96
N ILE A 217 -7.90 -18.47 1.07
CA ILE A 217 -8.04 -17.13 1.67
C ILE A 217 -8.90 -17.28 2.90
N ALA A 218 -8.29 -17.22 4.07
CA ALA A 218 -8.97 -17.28 5.35
C ALA A 218 -9.19 -15.88 5.92
N ARG A 219 -10.31 -15.73 6.61
CA ARG A 219 -10.58 -14.61 7.49
C ARG A 219 -10.38 -15.06 8.92
N ILE A 220 -9.49 -14.39 9.65
CA ILE A 220 -9.06 -14.83 10.97
C ILE A 220 -9.95 -14.22 12.08
N PHE A 221 -10.36 -12.96 11.98
CA PHE A 221 -11.27 -12.26 12.88
C PHE A 221 -11.87 -11.02 12.23
#